data_49d76bb7a1061a9712014e393ace66e0
#
_entry.id   49d76bb7a1061a9712014e393ace66e0
#
_cell.length_a   1.000
_cell.length_b   1.000
_cell.length_c   1.000
_cell.angle_alpha   90.00
_cell.angle_beta   90.00
_cell.angle_gamma   90.00
#
_symmetry.space_group_name_H-M   'P 1'
#
loop_
_entity.id
_entity.type
_entity.pdbx_description
1 polymer ?
#
loop_
_entity_poly.entity_id
_entity_poly.type
_entity_poly.pdbx_seq_one_letter_code
_entity_poly.pdbx_strand_id
1 'polypeptide(L)'
;MNPLSFAEFMSVYEGNKYDGWKEYVLYGGLPPVVLLPTPEQKIEMLKRLFDETYVNDIVGRHRIRNKDEFEELINILSSGIGSLTNPKKLADTFKTKKRIKISVNTIKSYLDYLCDAFIVSRATRYDIKGRKYIDTPQKYYFSDVGLRNARINFRQIEENHTMENILFNELMARGFNVDVGLVVTRDCDESGNRQQKQLEVDFVCNKGAKRYYVQSAFSIPDDEKMQQESNSLLRIDDTFKKIIVVKDTPAPWYTDDGILVISVYDFLLNADSLDM
;
A
#
# COMPACT_ATOMS: atom_id res chain seq x y z
N MET A 1 9.71 -11.55 -12.28
CA MET A 1 10.32 -10.24 -12.67
C MET A 1 9.72 -9.21 -11.75
N ASN A 2 10.53 -8.45 -11.02
CA ASN A 2 10.04 -7.38 -10.17
C ASN A 2 9.75 -6.12 -11.00
N PRO A 3 8.73 -5.33 -10.67
CA PRO A 3 8.56 -3.99 -11.23
C PRO A 3 9.77 -3.11 -10.92
N LEU A 4 10.08 -2.17 -11.80
CA LEU A 4 11.06 -1.13 -11.54
C LEU A 4 10.59 -0.26 -10.37
N SER A 5 11.50 0.14 -9.49
CA SER A 5 11.26 1.23 -8.56
C SER A 5 11.04 2.54 -9.32
N PHE A 6 10.50 3.56 -8.66
CA PHE A 6 10.31 4.85 -9.33
C PHE A 6 11.65 5.48 -9.78
N ALA A 7 12.72 5.30 -9.01
CA ALA A 7 14.05 5.77 -9.41
C ALA A 7 14.58 5.05 -10.66
N GLU A 8 14.43 3.72 -10.73
CA GLU A 8 14.80 2.93 -11.90
C GLU A 8 13.94 3.30 -13.12
N PHE A 9 12.62 3.50 -12.93
CA PHE A 9 11.73 3.99 -13.98
C PHE A 9 12.20 5.35 -14.51
N MET A 10 12.50 6.31 -13.64
CA MET A 10 12.98 7.63 -14.04
C MET A 10 14.34 7.60 -14.75
N SER A 11 15.16 6.57 -14.54
CA SER A 11 16.45 6.44 -15.24
C SER A 11 16.29 6.16 -16.74
N VAL A 12 15.12 5.67 -17.17
CA VAL A 12 14.79 5.35 -18.57
C VAL A 12 13.66 6.21 -19.14
N TYR A 13 13.03 7.04 -18.32
CA TYR A 13 11.92 7.91 -18.70
C TYR A 13 12.43 9.26 -19.25
N GLU A 14 12.02 9.60 -20.47
CA GLU A 14 12.39 10.86 -21.13
C GLU A 14 11.43 11.99 -20.71
N GLY A 15 11.56 12.51 -19.50
CA GLY A 15 10.69 13.59 -19.00
C GLY A 15 11.08 14.04 -17.59
N ASN A 16 10.30 14.98 -17.06
CA ASN A 16 10.49 15.42 -15.68
C ASN A 16 9.83 14.48 -14.66
N LYS A 17 10.22 14.62 -13.38
CA LYS A 17 9.74 13.75 -12.31
C LYS A 17 8.20 13.81 -12.09
N TYR A 18 7.58 14.95 -12.41
CA TYR A 18 6.12 15.13 -12.21
C TYR A 18 5.31 14.40 -13.29
N ASP A 19 5.76 14.44 -14.53
CA ASP A 19 5.11 13.68 -15.61
C ASP A 19 5.44 12.18 -15.50
N GLY A 20 6.67 11.84 -15.12
CA GLY A 20 7.06 10.48 -14.80
C GLY A 20 6.22 9.87 -13.66
N TRP A 21 5.89 10.65 -12.64
CA TRP A 21 5.00 10.22 -11.56
C TRP A 21 3.60 9.88 -12.07
N LYS A 22 2.99 10.76 -12.89
CA LYS A 22 1.65 10.49 -13.47
C LYS A 22 1.65 9.20 -14.29
N GLU A 23 2.70 8.99 -15.07
CA GLU A 23 2.89 7.80 -15.88
C GLU A 23 3.02 6.54 -14.98
N TYR A 24 3.89 6.60 -13.97
CA TYR A 24 4.16 5.51 -13.06
C TYR A 24 2.95 5.13 -12.21
N VAL A 25 2.22 6.11 -11.68
CA VAL A 25 0.96 5.89 -10.93
C VAL A 25 -0.09 5.21 -11.81
N LEU A 26 -0.10 5.52 -13.11
CA LEU A 26 -1.11 4.99 -14.03
C LEU A 26 -0.76 3.59 -14.56
N TYR A 27 0.48 3.38 -14.99
CA TYR A 27 0.90 2.17 -15.70
C TYR A 27 1.87 1.28 -14.92
N GLY A 28 2.35 1.71 -13.77
CA GLY A 28 3.28 0.95 -12.95
C GLY A 28 4.71 0.92 -13.50
N GLY A 29 5.52 0.01 -12.95
CA GLY A 29 6.94 -0.16 -13.26
C GLY A 29 7.29 -1.48 -13.95
N LEU A 30 6.34 -2.23 -14.50
CA LEU A 30 6.68 -3.48 -15.20
C LEU A 30 7.53 -3.20 -16.46
N PRO A 31 8.77 -3.76 -16.56
CA PRO A 31 9.68 -3.44 -17.66
C PRO A 31 9.07 -3.61 -19.06
N PRO A 32 8.31 -4.68 -19.39
CA PRO A 32 7.70 -4.81 -20.70
C PRO A 32 6.62 -3.76 -20.99
N VAL A 33 6.06 -3.11 -19.97
CA VAL A 33 5.06 -2.04 -20.11
C VAL A 33 5.73 -0.68 -20.25
N VAL A 34 6.78 -0.43 -19.46
CA VAL A 34 7.54 0.83 -19.47
C VAL A 34 8.13 1.13 -20.85
N LEU A 35 8.55 0.10 -21.57
CA LEU A 35 9.16 0.23 -22.90
C LEU A 35 8.15 0.45 -24.04
N LEU A 36 6.83 0.37 -23.78
CA LEU A 36 5.81 0.58 -24.81
C LEU A 36 5.58 2.07 -25.07
N PRO A 37 5.48 2.47 -26.34
CA PRO A 37 5.46 3.88 -26.71
C PRO A 37 4.09 4.56 -26.51
N THR A 38 2.98 3.80 -26.52
CA THR A 38 1.64 4.41 -26.45
C THR A 38 0.81 3.93 -25.25
N PRO A 39 -0.08 4.79 -24.74
CA PRO A 39 -1.00 4.44 -23.65
C PRO A 39 -1.85 3.19 -23.95
N GLU A 40 -2.34 3.06 -25.18
CA GLU A 40 -3.19 1.94 -25.61
C GLU A 40 -2.43 0.62 -25.49
N GLN A 41 -1.18 0.57 -25.96
CA GLN A 41 -0.33 -0.60 -25.87
C GLN A 41 -0.02 -0.98 -24.42
N LYS A 42 0.24 0.02 -23.57
CA LYS A 42 0.47 -0.19 -22.12
C LYS A 42 -0.77 -0.80 -21.45
N ILE A 43 -1.94 -0.24 -21.71
CA ILE A 43 -3.22 -0.72 -21.18
C ILE A 43 -3.51 -2.15 -21.64
N GLU A 44 -3.34 -2.44 -22.93
CA GLU A 44 -3.56 -3.77 -23.50
C GLU A 44 -2.60 -4.81 -22.89
N MET A 45 -1.31 -4.47 -22.81
CA MET A 45 -0.30 -5.34 -22.22
C MET A 45 -0.61 -5.65 -20.75
N LEU A 46 -0.95 -4.65 -19.95
CA LEU A 46 -1.27 -4.82 -18.54
C LEU A 46 -2.49 -5.73 -18.34
N LYS A 47 -3.56 -5.53 -19.13
CA LYS A 47 -4.76 -6.38 -19.08
C LYS A 47 -4.43 -7.81 -19.45
N ARG A 48 -3.69 -8.01 -20.54
CA ARG A 48 -3.27 -9.34 -20.99
C ARG A 48 -2.37 -10.03 -19.95
N LEU A 49 -1.39 -9.34 -19.40
CA LEU A 49 -0.53 -9.91 -18.34
C LEU A 49 -1.35 -10.31 -17.12
N PHE A 50 -2.29 -9.48 -16.71
CA PHE A 50 -3.09 -9.76 -15.52
C PHE A 50 -4.01 -10.96 -15.73
N ASP A 51 -4.85 -10.94 -16.78
CA ASP A 51 -5.90 -11.94 -16.98
C ASP A 51 -5.34 -13.26 -17.55
N GLU A 52 -4.50 -13.18 -18.60
CA GLU A 52 -4.05 -14.37 -19.33
C GLU A 52 -2.85 -15.04 -18.64
N THR A 53 -1.93 -14.26 -18.05
CA THR A 53 -0.72 -14.81 -17.46
C THR A 53 -0.92 -15.11 -15.97
N TYR A 54 -1.24 -14.09 -15.16
CA TYR A 54 -1.26 -14.28 -13.71
C TYR A 54 -2.49 -15.03 -13.22
N VAL A 55 -3.70 -14.58 -13.59
CA VAL A 55 -4.94 -15.20 -13.09
C VAL A 55 -5.06 -16.65 -13.57
N ASN A 56 -4.81 -16.90 -14.86
CA ASN A 56 -4.90 -18.26 -15.40
C ASN A 56 -3.84 -19.19 -14.84
N ASP A 57 -2.58 -18.71 -14.63
CA ASP A 57 -1.53 -19.51 -13.99
C ASP A 57 -1.91 -19.93 -12.56
N ILE A 58 -2.40 -18.98 -11.74
CA ILE A 58 -2.83 -19.26 -10.36
C ILE A 58 -3.99 -20.27 -10.36
N VAL A 59 -5.01 -20.02 -11.19
CA VAL A 59 -6.18 -20.91 -11.29
C VAL A 59 -5.76 -22.32 -11.69
N GLY A 60 -4.86 -22.47 -12.65
CA GLY A 60 -4.34 -23.76 -13.10
C GLY A 60 -3.47 -24.45 -12.03
N ARG A 61 -2.51 -23.73 -11.45
CA ARG A 61 -1.56 -24.23 -10.44
C ARG A 61 -2.25 -24.74 -9.18
N HIS A 62 -3.22 -23.99 -8.69
CA HIS A 62 -3.96 -24.32 -7.46
C HIS A 62 -5.27 -25.07 -7.72
N ARG A 63 -5.59 -25.38 -8.97
CA ARG A 63 -6.82 -26.10 -9.38
C ARG A 63 -8.08 -25.43 -8.80
N ILE A 64 -8.14 -24.10 -8.90
CA ILE A 64 -9.27 -23.32 -8.39
C ILE A 64 -10.51 -23.67 -9.19
N ARG A 65 -11.52 -24.23 -8.52
CA ARG A 65 -12.78 -24.66 -9.18
C ARG A 65 -13.71 -23.48 -9.46
N ASN A 66 -13.74 -22.52 -8.56
CA ASN A 66 -14.65 -21.35 -8.61
C ASN A 66 -13.84 -20.10 -9.03
N LYS A 67 -13.51 -20.04 -10.33
CA LYS A 67 -12.72 -18.95 -10.91
C LYS A 67 -13.40 -17.58 -10.66
N ASP A 68 -14.73 -17.49 -10.82
CA ASP A 68 -15.47 -16.25 -10.65
C ASP A 68 -15.37 -15.67 -9.23
N GLU A 69 -15.37 -16.54 -8.21
CA GLU A 69 -15.19 -16.14 -6.82
C GLU A 69 -13.76 -15.61 -6.56
N PHE A 70 -12.77 -16.25 -7.15
CA PHE A 70 -11.39 -15.82 -7.08
C PHE A 70 -11.18 -14.46 -7.76
N GLU A 71 -11.72 -14.29 -8.96
CA GLU A 71 -11.67 -13.02 -9.68
C GLU A 71 -12.40 -11.88 -8.95
N GLU A 72 -13.55 -12.19 -8.33
CA GLU A 72 -14.27 -11.20 -7.54
C GLU A 72 -13.48 -10.78 -6.30
N LEU A 73 -12.76 -11.71 -5.65
CA LEU A 73 -11.86 -11.35 -4.56
C LEU A 73 -10.77 -10.37 -5.04
N ILE A 74 -10.19 -10.62 -6.20
CA ILE A 74 -9.20 -9.72 -6.80
C ILE A 74 -9.82 -8.34 -7.08
N ASN A 75 -11.06 -8.28 -7.59
CA ASN A 75 -11.77 -7.01 -7.81
C ASN A 75 -11.95 -6.23 -6.51
N ILE A 76 -12.34 -6.91 -5.44
CA ILE A 76 -12.52 -6.29 -4.12
C ILE A 76 -11.18 -5.73 -3.61
N LEU A 77 -10.09 -6.49 -3.70
CA LEU A 77 -8.76 -6.03 -3.30
C LEU A 77 -8.29 -4.84 -4.15
N SER A 78 -8.51 -4.90 -5.46
CA SER A 78 -8.12 -3.83 -6.38
C SER A 78 -8.89 -2.53 -6.12
N SER A 79 -10.17 -2.63 -5.76
CA SER A 79 -11.00 -1.47 -5.44
C SER A 79 -10.74 -0.94 -4.02
N GLY A 80 -10.27 -1.77 -3.11
CA GLY A 80 -9.98 -1.42 -1.72
C GLY A 80 -8.48 -1.35 -1.41
N ILE A 81 -7.66 -0.90 -2.35
CA ILE A 81 -6.21 -0.77 -2.16
C ILE A 81 -5.91 0.09 -0.91
N GLY A 82 -4.94 -0.34 -0.09
CA GLY A 82 -4.59 0.34 1.16
C GLY A 82 -5.60 0.16 2.32
N SER A 83 -6.73 -0.52 2.08
CA SER A 83 -7.75 -0.74 3.12
C SER A 83 -7.47 -2.00 3.93
N LEU A 84 -7.85 -1.95 5.22
CA LEU A 84 -7.77 -3.10 6.11
C LEU A 84 -8.74 -4.22 5.67
N THR A 85 -8.19 -5.36 5.35
CA THR A 85 -8.88 -6.53 4.84
C THR A 85 -9.07 -7.60 5.93
N ASN A 86 -10.32 -8.00 6.16
CA ASN A 86 -10.66 -9.08 7.09
C ASN A 86 -11.35 -10.21 6.32
N PRO A 87 -10.78 -11.44 6.26
CA PRO A 87 -11.34 -12.56 5.52
C PRO A 87 -12.79 -12.92 5.93
N LYS A 88 -13.15 -12.74 7.21
CA LYS A 88 -14.53 -12.96 7.68
C LYS A 88 -15.50 -11.92 7.10
N LYS A 89 -15.12 -10.62 7.14
CA LYS A 89 -15.93 -9.56 6.53
C LYS A 89 -16.07 -9.76 5.01
N LEU A 90 -15.03 -10.24 4.35
CA LEU A 90 -15.10 -10.59 2.93
C LEU A 90 -16.11 -11.71 2.68
N ALA A 91 -16.07 -12.81 3.45
CA ALA A 91 -17.05 -13.91 3.34
C ALA A 91 -18.49 -13.41 3.54
N ASP A 92 -18.71 -12.53 4.50
CA ASP A 92 -20.02 -11.91 4.74
C ASP A 92 -20.44 -11.01 3.55
N THR A 93 -19.50 -10.29 2.94
CA THR A 93 -19.76 -9.46 1.74
C THR A 93 -20.15 -10.32 0.54
N PHE A 94 -19.44 -11.42 0.28
CA PHE A 94 -19.80 -12.39 -0.77
C PHE A 94 -21.22 -12.93 -0.57
N LYS A 95 -21.55 -13.31 0.67
CA LYS A 95 -22.88 -13.84 1.02
C LYS A 95 -23.99 -12.80 0.81
N THR A 96 -23.78 -11.56 1.28
CA THR A 96 -24.84 -10.54 1.29
C THR A 96 -25.00 -9.82 -0.05
N LYS A 97 -23.90 -9.42 -0.68
CA LYS A 97 -23.94 -8.62 -1.92
C LYS A 97 -24.00 -9.48 -3.17
N LYS A 98 -23.34 -10.63 -3.19
CA LYS A 98 -23.23 -11.50 -4.37
C LYS A 98 -24.09 -12.76 -4.28
N ARG A 99 -24.68 -13.06 -3.10
CA ARG A 99 -25.42 -14.31 -2.82
C ARG A 99 -24.57 -15.57 -3.03
N ILE A 100 -23.25 -15.44 -2.91
CA ILE A 100 -22.28 -16.52 -3.03
C ILE A 100 -21.86 -16.95 -1.64
N LYS A 101 -21.86 -18.27 -1.39
CA LYS A 101 -21.41 -18.85 -0.12
C LYS A 101 -19.98 -19.34 -0.24
N ILE A 102 -19.02 -18.51 0.17
CA ILE A 102 -17.59 -18.85 0.23
C ILE A 102 -17.15 -18.98 1.69
N SER A 103 -16.28 -19.97 1.97
CA SER A 103 -15.76 -20.13 3.33
C SER A 103 -14.63 -19.15 3.63
N VAL A 104 -14.47 -18.78 4.90
CA VAL A 104 -13.35 -17.93 5.36
C VAL A 104 -12.00 -18.57 5.02
N ASN A 105 -11.90 -19.90 5.11
CA ASN A 105 -10.66 -20.61 4.77
C ASN A 105 -10.37 -20.56 3.28
N THR A 106 -11.37 -20.64 2.41
CA THR A 106 -11.19 -20.49 0.96
C THR A 106 -10.66 -19.08 0.62
N ILE A 107 -11.22 -18.05 1.26
CA ILE A 107 -10.73 -16.66 1.06
C ILE A 107 -9.28 -16.53 1.54
N LYS A 108 -8.91 -17.09 2.69
CA LYS A 108 -7.53 -17.10 3.17
C LYS A 108 -6.60 -17.77 2.16
N SER A 109 -6.99 -18.97 1.66
CA SER A 109 -6.20 -19.66 0.63
C SER A 109 -6.03 -18.84 -0.63
N TYR A 110 -7.08 -18.15 -1.10
CA TYR A 110 -7.00 -17.30 -2.27
C TYR A 110 -6.07 -16.09 -2.05
N LEU A 111 -6.10 -15.48 -0.87
CA LEU A 111 -5.16 -14.42 -0.49
C LEU A 111 -3.71 -14.93 -0.44
N ASP A 112 -3.49 -16.14 0.10
CA ASP A 112 -2.18 -16.78 0.11
C ASP A 112 -1.69 -17.05 -1.32
N TYR A 113 -2.52 -17.56 -2.22
CA TYR A 113 -2.16 -17.80 -3.63
C TYR A 113 -1.76 -16.51 -4.36
N LEU A 114 -2.44 -15.39 -4.08
CA LEU A 114 -2.07 -14.09 -4.65
C LEU A 114 -0.73 -13.58 -4.11
N CYS A 115 -0.44 -13.84 -2.84
CA CYS A 115 0.86 -13.50 -2.24
C CYS A 115 1.98 -14.39 -2.81
N ASP A 116 1.75 -15.71 -2.91
CA ASP A 116 2.73 -16.67 -3.45
C ASP A 116 3.04 -16.41 -4.93
N ALA A 117 2.08 -15.86 -5.67
CA ALA A 117 2.26 -15.44 -7.06
C ALA A 117 2.87 -14.03 -7.19
N PHE A 118 3.20 -13.36 -6.10
CA PHE A 118 3.73 -12.00 -6.07
C PHE A 118 2.84 -10.95 -6.75
N ILE A 119 1.53 -11.17 -6.79
CA ILE A 119 0.57 -10.16 -7.28
C ILE A 119 0.31 -9.12 -6.20
N VAL A 120 0.17 -9.59 -4.96
CA VAL A 120 0.04 -8.72 -3.80
C VAL A 120 1.05 -9.12 -2.72
N SER A 121 1.42 -8.15 -1.91
CA SER A 121 2.18 -8.35 -0.68
C SER A 121 1.29 -8.06 0.53
N ARG A 122 1.45 -8.88 1.57
CA ARG A 122 0.71 -8.74 2.83
C ARG A 122 1.50 -7.87 3.80
N ALA A 123 0.85 -6.84 4.35
CA ALA A 123 1.35 -6.07 5.48
C ALA A 123 0.56 -6.46 6.74
N THR A 124 1.28 -7.05 7.70
CA THR A 124 0.72 -7.49 8.98
C THR A 124 0.57 -6.29 9.92
N ARG A 125 -0.43 -6.30 10.79
CA ARG A 125 -0.56 -5.25 11.80
C ARG A 125 0.34 -5.53 12.99
N TYR A 126 1.03 -4.49 13.43
CA TYR A 126 1.92 -4.53 14.59
C TYR A 126 1.48 -3.50 15.64
N ASP A 127 1.10 -3.98 16.83
CA ASP A 127 0.82 -3.13 17.99
C ASP A 127 2.16 -2.60 18.53
N ILE A 128 2.43 -1.32 18.27
CA ILE A 128 3.72 -0.68 18.59
C ILE A 128 3.95 -0.64 20.10
N LYS A 129 2.93 -0.29 20.89
CA LYS A 129 3.03 -0.24 22.36
C LYS A 129 3.00 -1.62 22.99
N GLY A 130 2.13 -2.51 22.50
CA GLY A 130 2.01 -3.90 22.97
C GLY A 130 3.11 -4.82 22.48
N ARG A 131 3.91 -4.39 21.49
CA ARG A 131 5.02 -5.14 20.88
C ARG A 131 4.60 -6.53 20.39
N LYS A 132 3.45 -6.63 19.74
CA LYS A 132 2.89 -7.90 19.25
C LYS A 132 2.24 -7.76 17.89
N TYR A 133 2.28 -8.83 17.12
CA TYR A 133 1.57 -8.92 15.85
C TYR A 133 0.08 -9.18 16.05
N ILE A 134 -0.72 -8.69 15.12
CA ILE A 134 -2.17 -8.86 15.07
C ILE A 134 -2.51 -9.50 13.73
N ASP A 135 -3.04 -10.72 13.75
CA ASP A 135 -3.27 -11.52 12.55
C ASP A 135 -4.31 -10.92 11.62
N THR A 136 -5.32 -10.26 12.14
CA THR A 136 -6.40 -9.67 11.32
C THR A 136 -6.99 -8.42 11.99
N PRO A 137 -7.42 -7.42 11.19
CA PRO A 137 -7.30 -7.32 9.72
C PRO A 137 -5.89 -6.99 9.26
N GLN A 138 -5.58 -7.21 7.98
CA GLN A 138 -4.29 -6.93 7.33
C GLN A 138 -4.50 -5.99 6.14
N LYS A 139 -3.43 -5.32 5.67
CA LYS A 139 -3.45 -4.62 4.38
C LYS A 139 -2.80 -5.49 3.30
N TYR A 140 -3.24 -5.29 2.06
CA TYR A 140 -2.66 -5.93 0.89
C TYR A 140 -2.31 -4.85 -0.13
N TYR A 141 -1.07 -4.88 -0.60
CA TYR A 141 -0.52 -3.94 -1.57
C TYR A 141 -0.17 -4.69 -2.85
N PHE A 142 -0.58 -4.15 -3.99
CA PHE A 142 -0.21 -4.73 -5.28
C PHE A 142 1.29 -4.52 -5.54
N SER A 143 1.94 -5.56 -6.04
CA SER A 143 3.37 -5.48 -6.40
C SER A 143 3.61 -4.48 -7.54
N ASP A 144 2.61 -4.28 -8.39
CA ASP A 144 2.62 -3.25 -9.44
C ASP A 144 1.26 -2.55 -9.52
N VAL A 145 1.29 -1.22 -9.45
CA VAL A 145 0.06 -0.40 -9.47
C VAL A 145 -0.62 -0.39 -10.83
N GLY A 146 0.13 -0.58 -11.92
CA GLY A 146 -0.43 -0.70 -13.27
C GLY A 146 -1.28 -1.97 -13.42
N LEU A 147 -0.84 -3.09 -12.86
CA LEU A 147 -1.64 -4.32 -12.81
C LEU A 147 -2.95 -4.11 -12.03
N ARG A 148 -2.88 -3.45 -10.87
CA ARG A 148 -4.09 -3.08 -10.10
C ARG A 148 -5.04 -2.22 -10.94
N ASN A 149 -4.50 -1.20 -11.60
CA ASN A 149 -5.29 -0.28 -12.41
C ASN A 149 -5.94 -0.98 -13.61
N ALA A 150 -5.21 -1.88 -14.28
CA ALA A 150 -5.75 -2.70 -15.36
C ALA A 150 -6.95 -3.54 -14.89
N ARG A 151 -6.89 -4.13 -13.68
CA ARG A 151 -7.98 -4.94 -13.14
C ARG A 151 -9.27 -4.15 -12.92
N ILE A 152 -9.18 -2.88 -12.55
CA ILE A 152 -10.34 -2.00 -12.41
C ILE A 152 -10.63 -1.18 -13.68
N ASN A 153 -10.06 -1.57 -14.82
CA ASN A 153 -10.19 -0.87 -16.10
C ASN A 153 -9.80 0.61 -16.04
N PHE A 154 -8.74 0.94 -15.26
CA PHE A 154 -8.23 2.30 -15.07
C PHE A 154 -9.30 3.29 -14.56
N ARG A 155 -10.30 2.78 -13.83
CA ARG A 155 -11.30 3.58 -13.14
C ARG A 155 -10.87 3.80 -11.69
N GLN A 156 -11.33 4.88 -11.08
CA GLN A 156 -11.11 5.15 -9.65
C GLN A 156 -9.64 5.05 -9.24
N ILE A 157 -8.78 5.76 -9.95
CA ILE A 157 -7.38 5.90 -9.57
C ILE A 157 -7.33 6.91 -8.43
N GLU A 158 -7.44 6.40 -7.21
CA GLU A 158 -7.29 7.18 -5.98
C GLU A 158 -5.80 7.35 -5.72
N GLU A 159 -5.25 8.50 -6.13
CA GLU A 159 -3.80 8.75 -6.12
C GLU A 159 -3.21 8.64 -4.71
N ASN A 160 -3.95 9.00 -3.66
CA ASN A 160 -3.53 8.84 -2.27
C ASN A 160 -3.23 7.38 -1.90
N HIS A 161 -4.16 6.46 -2.17
CA HIS A 161 -3.96 5.03 -1.90
C HIS A 161 -2.92 4.39 -2.83
N THR A 162 -2.84 4.88 -4.08
CA THR A 162 -1.80 4.43 -5.02
C THR A 162 -0.42 4.88 -4.56
N MET A 163 -0.29 6.11 -4.04
CA MET A 163 0.95 6.62 -3.43
C MET A 163 1.36 5.76 -2.23
N GLU A 164 0.44 5.42 -1.35
CA GLU A 164 0.69 4.53 -0.20
C GLU A 164 1.21 3.16 -0.67
N ASN A 165 0.60 2.57 -1.72
CA ASN A 165 1.07 1.31 -2.28
C ASN A 165 2.49 1.42 -2.89
N ILE A 166 2.79 2.51 -3.59
CA ILE A 166 4.13 2.75 -4.16
C ILE A 166 5.16 2.88 -3.05
N LEU A 167 4.86 3.62 -1.98
CA LEU A 167 5.74 3.77 -0.81
C LEU A 167 6.00 2.42 -0.13
N PHE A 168 4.97 1.58 0.03
CA PHE A 168 5.14 0.22 0.55
C PHE A 168 6.11 -0.59 -0.31
N ASN A 169 5.92 -0.60 -1.63
CA ASN A 169 6.77 -1.34 -2.55
C ASN A 169 8.22 -0.84 -2.51
N GLU A 170 8.42 0.46 -2.45
CA GLU A 170 9.75 1.08 -2.32
C GLU A 170 10.44 0.64 -1.03
N LEU A 171 9.75 0.69 0.10
CA LEU A 171 10.30 0.28 1.39
C LEU A 171 10.68 -1.21 1.40
N MET A 172 9.85 -2.07 0.78
CA MET A 172 10.16 -3.49 0.59
C MET A 172 11.37 -3.69 -0.33
N ALA A 173 11.46 -2.95 -1.44
CA ALA A 173 12.60 -2.99 -2.36
C ALA A 173 13.91 -2.57 -1.70
N ARG A 174 13.88 -1.61 -0.77
CA ARG A 174 15.02 -1.21 0.09
C ARG A 174 15.40 -2.28 1.13
N GLY A 175 14.65 -3.38 1.21
CA GLY A 175 14.92 -4.52 2.09
C GLY A 175 14.45 -4.32 3.52
N PHE A 176 13.45 -3.47 3.76
CA PHE A 176 12.77 -3.38 5.04
C PHE A 176 11.71 -4.46 5.18
N ASN A 177 11.52 -4.96 6.40
CA ASN A 177 10.27 -5.61 6.79
C ASN A 177 9.27 -4.50 7.12
N VAL A 178 8.15 -4.47 6.43
CA VAL A 178 7.15 -3.39 6.51
C VAL A 178 5.85 -3.93 7.07
N ASP A 179 5.44 -3.40 8.21
CA ASP A 179 4.19 -3.72 8.89
C ASP A 179 3.29 -2.48 8.97
N VAL A 180 1.99 -2.66 9.15
CA VAL A 180 1.05 -1.58 9.48
C VAL A 180 1.07 -1.34 10.99
N GLY A 181 1.41 -0.14 11.42
CA GLY A 181 1.47 0.21 12.83
C GLY A 181 0.09 0.42 13.45
N LEU A 182 -0.06 -0.06 14.68
CA LEU A 182 -1.21 0.23 15.53
C LEU A 182 -0.74 0.89 16.83
N VAL A 183 -1.26 2.06 17.14
CA VAL A 183 -1.08 2.75 18.42
C VAL A 183 -2.41 2.75 19.16
N VAL A 184 -2.44 2.06 20.28
CA VAL A 184 -3.63 2.02 21.14
C VAL A 184 -3.53 3.11 22.19
N THR A 185 -4.46 4.06 22.16
CA THR A 185 -4.57 5.13 23.17
C THR A 185 -5.78 4.88 24.07
N ARG A 186 -5.72 5.38 25.29
CA ARG A 186 -6.81 5.36 26.25
C ARG A 186 -7.11 6.80 26.62
N ASP A 187 -8.09 7.37 25.95
CA ASP A 187 -8.54 8.73 26.18
C ASP A 187 -9.87 8.71 26.99
N CYS A 188 -10.17 9.76 27.71
CA CYS A 188 -11.48 9.94 28.33
C CYS A 188 -12.35 10.75 27.36
N ASP A 189 -13.62 10.35 27.21
CA ASP A 189 -14.59 11.17 26.50
C ASP A 189 -15.02 12.40 27.38
N GLU A 190 -15.80 13.30 26.78
CA GLU A 190 -16.31 14.49 27.48
C GLU A 190 -17.14 14.17 28.74
N SER A 191 -17.62 12.93 28.84
CA SER A 191 -18.38 12.43 30.00
C SER A 191 -17.50 11.70 31.03
N GLY A 192 -16.16 11.67 30.83
CA GLY A 192 -15.20 11.01 31.72
C GLY A 192 -15.11 9.49 31.55
N ASN A 193 -15.80 8.88 30.56
CA ASN A 193 -15.68 7.45 30.29
C ASN A 193 -14.41 7.14 29.54
N ARG A 194 -13.70 6.08 29.95
CA ARG A 194 -12.49 5.63 29.25
C ARG A 194 -12.85 5.01 27.90
N GLN A 195 -12.42 5.65 26.83
CA GLN A 195 -12.51 5.11 25.48
C GLN A 195 -11.14 4.66 24.99
N GLN A 196 -11.11 3.48 24.38
CA GLN A 196 -9.92 2.97 23.70
C GLN A 196 -9.99 3.37 22.24
N LYS A 197 -9.06 4.22 21.79
CA LYS A 197 -8.93 4.63 20.39
C LYS A 197 -7.74 3.92 19.76
N GLN A 198 -7.91 3.44 18.55
CA GLN A 198 -6.87 2.84 17.73
C GLN A 198 -6.45 3.84 16.65
N LEU A 199 -5.17 4.20 16.63
CA LEU A 199 -4.57 5.04 15.61
C LEU A 199 -3.67 4.17 14.73
N GLU A 200 -3.73 4.39 13.43
CA GLU A 200 -2.91 3.67 12.46
C GLU A 200 -1.66 4.48 12.12
N VAL A 201 -0.54 3.80 11.95
CA VAL A 201 0.67 4.29 11.29
C VAL A 201 0.84 3.45 10.04
N ASP A 202 0.89 4.08 8.87
CA ASP A 202 0.86 3.34 7.61
C ASP A 202 1.98 2.31 7.53
N PHE A 203 3.21 2.68 7.93
CA PHE A 203 4.34 1.76 7.86
C PHE A 203 5.22 1.81 9.10
N VAL A 204 5.49 0.64 9.65
CA VAL A 204 6.57 0.36 10.61
C VAL A 204 7.65 -0.40 9.87
N CYS A 205 8.76 0.26 9.58
CA CYS A 205 9.84 -0.27 8.75
C CYS A 205 11.00 -0.75 9.61
N ASN A 206 11.32 -2.04 9.56
CA ASN A 206 12.40 -2.62 10.35
C ASN A 206 13.48 -3.23 9.42
N LYS A 207 14.76 -2.90 9.67
CA LYS A 207 15.92 -3.50 8.97
C LYS A 207 17.10 -3.57 9.91
N GLY A 208 17.38 -4.75 10.44
CA GLY A 208 18.40 -4.91 11.49
C GLY A 208 18.07 -4.09 12.73
N ALA A 209 18.98 -3.20 13.15
CA ALA A 209 18.78 -2.29 14.27
C ALA A 209 18.01 -1.00 13.92
N LYS A 210 17.78 -0.74 12.62
CA LYS A 210 17.08 0.46 12.15
C LYS A 210 15.58 0.25 12.21
N ARG A 211 14.87 1.26 12.70
CA ARG A 211 13.40 1.35 12.65
C ARG A 211 12.98 2.74 12.23
N TYR A 212 11.96 2.81 11.38
CA TYR A 212 11.33 4.06 10.96
C TYR A 212 9.81 3.91 11.04
N TYR A 213 9.14 5.01 11.35
CA TYR A 213 7.69 5.14 11.26
C TYR A 213 7.37 6.08 10.13
N VAL A 214 6.63 5.62 9.14
CA VAL A 214 6.33 6.39 7.94
C VAL A 214 4.82 6.50 7.78
N GLN A 215 4.34 7.73 7.58
CA GLN A 215 2.95 8.06 7.27
C GLN A 215 2.87 8.59 5.85
N SER A 216 1.89 8.14 5.09
CA SER A 216 1.60 8.60 3.73
C SER A 216 0.46 9.63 3.78
N ALA A 217 0.76 10.89 3.53
CA ALA A 217 -0.24 11.96 3.48
C ALA A 217 -0.23 12.63 2.12
N PHE A 218 -1.30 12.48 1.33
CA PHE A 218 -1.33 13.02 -0.03
C PHE A 218 -1.11 14.54 -0.06
N SER A 219 -1.77 15.28 0.80
CA SER A 219 -1.53 16.72 0.97
C SER A 219 -1.80 17.15 2.41
N ILE A 220 -1.09 18.18 2.83
CA ILE A 220 -1.26 18.83 4.14
C ILE A 220 -1.49 20.32 3.90
N PRO A 221 -2.75 20.73 3.65
CA PRO A 221 -3.06 22.10 3.29
C PRO A 221 -3.01 23.07 4.49
N ASP A 222 -3.13 22.56 5.72
CA ASP A 222 -3.25 23.35 6.94
C ASP A 222 -2.72 22.61 8.18
N ASP A 223 -2.64 23.34 9.29
CA ASP A 223 -2.16 22.82 10.59
C ASP A 223 -3.08 21.75 11.17
N GLU A 224 -4.38 21.81 10.93
CA GLU A 224 -5.33 20.78 11.40
C GLU A 224 -5.04 19.44 10.74
N LYS A 225 -4.83 19.44 9.43
CA LYS A 225 -4.43 18.25 8.68
C LYS A 225 -3.06 17.73 9.12
N MET A 226 -2.09 18.64 9.39
CA MET A 226 -0.80 18.26 9.94
C MET A 226 -0.95 17.55 11.30
N GLN A 227 -1.75 18.10 12.21
CA GLN A 227 -2.02 17.49 13.50
C GLN A 227 -2.68 16.10 13.35
N GLN A 228 -3.62 15.98 12.41
CA GLN A 228 -4.28 14.70 12.13
C GLN A 228 -3.28 13.64 11.70
N GLU A 229 -2.41 13.94 10.72
CA GLU A 229 -1.40 13.01 10.19
C GLU A 229 -0.29 12.72 11.22
N SER A 230 0.08 13.69 12.03
CA SER A 230 1.11 13.54 13.07
C SER A 230 0.61 12.79 14.32
N ASN A 231 -0.69 12.76 14.57
CA ASN A 231 -1.26 12.28 15.84
C ASN A 231 -0.86 10.86 16.18
N SER A 232 -0.86 9.94 15.22
CA SER A 232 -0.44 8.54 15.44
C SER A 232 1.05 8.46 15.80
N LEU A 233 1.89 9.24 15.10
CA LEU A 233 3.34 9.28 15.28
C LEU A 233 3.72 9.91 16.64
N LEU A 234 3.05 10.97 17.06
CA LEU A 234 3.30 11.66 18.34
C LEU A 234 2.93 10.80 19.55
N ARG A 235 2.06 9.81 19.38
CA ARG A 235 1.68 8.87 20.43
C ARG A 235 2.65 7.70 20.61
N ILE A 236 3.72 7.63 19.81
CA ILE A 236 4.79 6.63 19.93
C ILE A 236 5.88 7.19 20.83
N ASP A 237 6.13 6.49 21.96
CA ASP A 237 7.01 6.97 23.04
C ASP A 237 8.49 6.54 22.86
N ASP A 238 8.89 6.12 21.66
CA ASP A 238 10.29 5.79 21.37
C ASP A 238 10.99 6.87 20.54
N THR A 239 12.31 6.74 20.39
CA THR A 239 13.19 7.71 19.72
C THR A 239 13.45 7.39 18.26
N PHE A 240 12.79 6.38 17.70
CA PHE A 240 12.96 6.07 16.29
C PHE A 240 12.36 7.16 15.40
N LYS A 241 12.98 7.34 14.24
CA LYS A 241 12.65 8.40 13.32
C LYS A 241 11.23 8.28 12.79
N LYS A 242 10.53 9.41 12.75
CA LYS A 242 9.16 9.57 12.30
C LYS A 242 9.16 10.43 11.05
N ILE A 243 8.47 9.99 10.01
CA ILE A 243 8.50 10.60 8.69
C ILE A 243 7.09 10.69 8.15
N ILE A 244 6.73 11.85 7.60
CA ILE A 244 5.51 12.03 6.81
C ILE A 244 5.93 12.26 5.37
N VAL A 245 5.50 11.38 4.47
CA VAL A 245 5.70 11.53 3.04
C VAL A 245 4.48 12.18 2.42
N VAL A 246 4.66 13.36 1.85
CA VAL A 246 3.62 14.12 1.14
C VAL A 246 3.83 14.05 -0.36
N LYS A 247 2.77 14.30 -1.16
CA LYS A 247 2.93 14.30 -2.61
C LYS A 247 3.95 15.36 -3.05
N ASP A 248 3.84 16.57 -2.54
CA ASP A 248 4.72 17.67 -2.91
C ASP A 248 5.01 18.59 -1.72
N THR A 249 6.26 19.02 -1.62
CA THR A 249 6.74 20.08 -0.72
C THR A 249 7.98 20.70 -1.34
N PRO A 250 8.22 22.01 -1.15
CA PRO A 250 9.37 22.70 -1.77
C PRO A 250 10.72 22.10 -1.38
N ALA A 251 10.86 21.64 -0.14
CA ALA A 251 12.06 20.99 0.39
C ALA A 251 11.68 20.14 1.62
N PRO A 252 12.48 19.13 1.97
CA PRO A 252 12.32 18.43 3.25
C PRO A 252 12.51 19.39 4.43
N TRP A 253 11.67 19.22 5.46
CA TRP A 253 11.73 20.04 6.67
C TRP A 253 11.30 19.22 7.90
N TYR A 254 11.58 19.73 9.08
CA TYR A 254 11.20 19.11 10.35
C TYR A 254 10.11 19.92 11.06
N THR A 255 9.12 19.23 11.61
CA THR A 255 8.17 19.83 12.53
C THR A 255 8.85 20.16 13.86
N ASP A 256 8.20 20.97 14.70
CA ASP A 256 8.66 21.28 16.07
C ASP A 256 8.82 20.00 16.93
N ASP A 257 8.05 18.95 16.62
CA ASP A 257 8.11 17.64 17.29
C ASP A 257 9.16 16.70 16.68
N GLY A 258 9.99 17.15 15.75
CA GLY A 258 11.06 16.40 15.13
C GLY A 258 10.60 15.35 14.11
N ILE A 259 9.41 15.49 13.53
CA ILE A 259 8.92 14.65 12.42
C ILE A 259 9.46 15.22 11.11
N LEU A 260 10.14 14.37 10.31
CA LEU A 260 10.57 14.75 8.96
C LEU A 260 9.39 14.77 8.00
N VAL A 261 9.17 15.88 7.30
CA VAL A 261 8.23 15.99 6.19
C VAL A 261 9.01 16.06 4.89
N ILE A 262 8.71 15.15 3.95
CA ILE A 262 9.45 15.00 2.70
C ILE A 262 8.51 14.75 1.53
N SER A 263 8.85 15.23 0.33
CA SER A 263 8.05 14.92 -0.87
C SER A 263 8.21 13.46 -1.30
N VAL A 264 7.18 12.89 -1.93
CA VAL A 264 7.25 11.55 -2.51
C VAL A 264 8.39 11.45 -3.53
N TYR A 265 8.67 12.52 -4.24
CA TYR A 265 9.75 12.57 -5.22
C TYR A 265 11.12 12.46 -4.57
N ASP A 266 11.38 13.26 -3.54
CA ASP A 266 12.65 13.22 -2.82
C ASP A 266 12.80 11.91 -2.04
N PHE A 267 11.68 11.38 -1.53
CA PHE A 267 11.67 10.08 -0.86
C PHE A 267 12.06 8.95 -1.82
N LEU A 268 11.44 8.87 -3.00
CA LEU A 268 11.63 7.78 -3.96
C LEU A 268 12.93 7.88 -4.76
N LEU A 269 13.39 9.11 -5.07
CA LEU A 269 14.57 9.34 -5.90
C LEU A 269 15.88 9.35 -5.10
N ASN A 270 15.80 9.50 -3.77
CA ASN A 270 16.98 9.46 -2.90
C ASN A 270 16.95 8.18 -2.06
N ALA A 271 17.90 7.28 -2.29
CA ALA A 271 18.02 6.02 -1.56
C ALA A 271 18.21 6.22 -0.05
N ASP A 272 18.86 7.34 0.36
CA ASP A 272 19.17 7.68 1.75
C ASP A 272 18.09 8.57 2.41
N SER A 273 16.94 8.75 1.78
CA SER A 273 15.88 9.65 2.25
C SER A 273 15.35 9.34 3.66
N LEU A 274 15.47 8.11 4.12
CA LEU A 274 15.10 7.72 5.49
C LEU A 274 16.13 8.19 6.54
N ASP A 275 17.36 8.41 6.14
CA ASP A 275 18.47 8.78 7.03
C ASP A 275 18.78 10.30 7.02
N MET A 276 18.01 11.09 6.25
CA MET A 276 18.13 12.56 6.15
C MET A 276 17.88 13.24 7.49
#